data_66d9890b80134264ebd7e2e791c65d5b
#
_entry.id   66d9890b80134264ebd7e2e791c65d5b
#
_cell.length_a   1.000
_cell.length_b   1.000
_cell.length_c   1.000
_cell.angle_alpha   90.00
_cell.angle_beta   90.00
_cell.angle_gamma   90.00
#
_symmetry.space_group_name_H-M   'P 1'
#
loop_
_entity.id
_entity.type
_entity.pdbx_description
1 polymer ?
#
loop_
_entity_poly.entity_id
_entity_poly.type
_entity_poly.pdbx_seq_one_letter_code
_entity_poly.pdbx_strand_id
1 'polypeptide(L)'
;IGTAEIYSQLEKVPEVLEGLVIGQIYDADTRIVLFVRLREGVELDTTLADRIRLTIRHGATPRHVPAVVLAVDDLPRTRSGKIAEIAVREIVHGRSVNNQSALANPEALALFENLPELA
;
A
#
# COMPACT_ATOMS: atom_id res chain seq x y z
N ILE A 1 11.26 6.36 -8.02
CA ILE A 1 10.49 7.31 -7.21
C ILE A 1 10.62 6.94 -5.75
N GLY A 2 10.94 7.91 -4.90
CA GLY A 2 11.04 7.70 -3.47
C GLY A 2 9.69 7.50 -2.81
N THR A 3 9.55 6.43 -2.02
CA THR A 3 8.30 6.15 -1.31
C THR A 3 8.14 6.99 -0.05
N ALA A 4 9.24 7.53 0.48
CA ALA A 4 9.20 8.32 1.71
C ALA A 4 8.28 9.54 1.60
N GLU A 5 8.24 10.19 0.44
CA GLU A 5 7.37 11.34 0.20
C GLU A 5 5.90 10.95 0.26
N ILE A 6 5.56 9.76 -0.24
CA ILE A 6 4.18 9.26 -0.18
C ILE A 6 3.77 9.03 1.27
N TYR A 7 4.60 8.33 2.04
CA TYR A 7 4.30 8.06 3.44
C TYR A 7 4.17 9.35 4.26
N SER A 8 5.04 10.32 3.99
CA SER A 8 4.98 11.62 4.66
C SER A 8 3.66 12.34 4.41
N GLN A 9 3.15 12.28 3.18
CA GLN A 9 1.88 12.92 2.84
C GLN A 9 0.68 12.20 3.48
N LEU A 10 0.74 10.87 3.61
CA LEU A 10 -0.34 10.12 4.25
C LEU A 10 -0.60 10.55 5.69
N GLU A 11 0.42 11.04 6.38
CA GLU A 11 0.27 11.54 7.76
C GLU A 11 -0.70 12.72 7.86
N LYS A 12 -0.95 13.41 6.75
CA LYS A 12 -1.89 14.54 6.68
C LYS A 12 -3.35 14.10 6.53
N VAL A 13 -3.59 12.80 6.32
CA VAL A 13 -4.94 12.27 6.14
C VAL A 13 -5.32 11.50 7.40
N PRO A 14 -6.13 12.09 8.30
CA PRO A 14 -6.37 11.48 9.61
C PRO A 14 -7.11 10.16 9.56
N GLU A 15 -7.87 9.87 8.52
CA GLU A 15 -8.57 8.59 8.37
C GLU A 15 -7.62 7.43 8.10
N VAL A 16 -6.40 7.71 7.64
CA VAL A 16 -5.40 6.69 7.34
C VAL A 16 -4.51 6.46 8.55
N LEU A 17 -4.50 5.22 9.05
CA LEU A 17 -3.62 4.82 10.16
C LEU A 17 -2.20 4.57 9.66
N GLU A 18 -2.07 3.88 8.53
CA GLU A 18 -0.78 3.58 7.93
C GLU A 18 -0.98 3.17 6.48
N GLY A 19 0.09 3.17 5.71
CA GLY A 19 0.07 2.77 4.32
C GLY A 19 1.24 1.88 3.95
N LEU A 20 1.12 1.23 2.80
CA LEU A 20 2.17 0.43 2.20
C LEU A 20 2.17 0.66 0.70
N VAL A 21 3.33 1.02 0.15
CA VAL A 21 3.48 1.36 -1.27
C VAL A 21 4.31 0.29 -1.95
N ILE A 22 3.83 -0.17 -3.10
CA ILE A 22 4.61 -1.06 -3.98
C ILE A 22 4.61 -0.52 -5.41
N GLY A 23 5.61 -0.93 -6.18
CA GLY A 23 5.57 -0.82 -7.63
C GLY A 23 5.06 -2.13 -8.20
N GLN A 24 3.98 -2.08 -8.97
CA GLN A 24 3.46 -3.24 -9.66
C GLN A 24 3.83 -3.18 -11.13
N ILE A 25 4.38 -4.28 -11.65
CA ILE A 25 4.59 -4.43 -13.09
C ILE A 25 3.21 -4.66 -13.72
N TYR A 26 2.82 -3.76 -14.61
CA TYR A 26 1.49 -3.76 -15.20
C TYR A 26 1.57 -3.17 -16.60
N ASP A 27 1.04 -3.88 -17.59
CA ASP A 27 0.98 -3.43 -18.99
C ASP A 27 2.36 -2.98 -19.50
N ALA A 28 3.38 -3.83 -19.28
CA ALA A 28 4.76 -3.60 -19.70
C ALA A 28 5.43 -2.37 -19.08
N ASP A 29 4.89 -1.86 -17.98
CA ASP A 29 5.44 -0.73 -17.24
C ASP A 29 5.28 -0.99 -15.74
N THR A 30 5.64 -0.02 -14.93
CA THR A 30 5.47 -0.11 -13.47
C THR A 30 4.53 0.99 -13.02
N ARG A 31 3.53 0.63 -12.21
CA ARG A 31 2.62 1.60 -11.60
C ARG A 31 2.72 1.55 -10.08
N ILE A 32 2.43 2.68 -9.45
CA ILE A 32 2.42 2.77 -7.99
C ILE A 32 1.07 2.28 -7.48
N VAL A 33 1.10 1.36 -6.52
CA VAL A 33 -0.08 0.87 -5.81
C VAL A 33 0.09 1.22 -4.33
N LEU A 34 -0.93 1.85 -3.76
CA LEU A 34 -0.96 2.22 -2.36
C LEU A 34 -2.03 1.40 -1.65
N PHE A 35 -1.62 0.67 -0.63
CA PHE A 35 -2.54 0.03 0.32
C PHE A 35 -2.63 0.88 1.56
N VAL A 36 -3.85 1.12 2.06
CA VAL A 36 -4.07 1.90 3.28
C VAL A 36 -4.83 1.08 4.30
N ARG A 37 -4.44 1.20 5.56
CA ARG A 37 -5.23 0.72 6.68
C ARG A 37 -5.92 1.91 7.29
N LEU A 38 -7.25 1.86 7.31
CA LEU A 38 -8.08 2.98 7.74
C LEU A 38 -8.52 2.83 9.19
N ARG A 39 -8.90 3.93 9.80
CA ARG A 39 -9.49 3.93 11.13
C ARG A 39 -10.77 3.13 11.12
N GLU A 40 -11.11 2.53 12.26
CA GLU A 40 -12.35 1.76 12.41
C GLU A 40 -13.56 2.61 12.02
N GLY A 41 -14.47 1.99 11.25
CA GLY A 41 -15.68 2.66 10.80
C GLY A 41 -15.51 3.53 9.56
N VAL A 42 -14.29 3.68 9.05
CA VAL A 42 -14.03 4.46 7.84
C VAL A 42 -13.91 3.54 6.64
N GLU A 43 -14.62 3.88 5.57
CA GLU A 43 -14.53 3.15 4.30
C GLU A 43 -13.79 3.97 3.26
N LEU A 44 -13.07 3.28 2.38
CA LEU A 44 -12.39 3.92 1.26
C LEU A 44 -13.39 4.13 0.14
N ASP A 45 -14.03 5.28 0.16
CA ASP A 45 -14.90 5.72 -0.93
C ASP A 45 -14.13 6.57 -1.93
N THR A 46 -14.80 6.97 -3.00
CA THR A 46 -14.20 7.80 -4.05
C THR A 46 -13.68 9.12 -3.48
N THR A 47 -14.44 9.73 -2.58
CA THR A 47 -14.05 11.01 -1.95
C THR A 47 -12.75 10.89 -1.18
N LEU A 48 -12.61 9.86 -0.36
CA LEU A 48 -11.38 9.65 0.42
C LEU A 48 -10.20 9.29 -0.49
N ALA A 49 -10.41 8.41 -1.47
CA ALA A 49 -9.37 8.05 -2.41
C ALA A 49 -8.85 9.27 -3.18
N ASP A 50 -9.76 10.13 -3.64
CA ASP A 50 -9.39 11.36 -4.35
C ASP A 50 -8.64 12.32 -3.44
N ARG A 51 -9.05 12.45 -2.19
CA ARG A 51 -8.37 13.30 -1.21
C ARG A 51 -6.96 12.80 -0.93
N ILE A 52 -6.77 11.49 -0.83
CA ILE A 52 -5.44 10.89 -0.66
C ILE A 52 -4.56 11.24 -1.86
N ARG A 53 -5.08 11.04 -3.08
CA ARG A 53 -4.33 11.35 -4.30
C ARG A 53 -3.96 12.82 -4.40
N LEU A 54 -4.91 13.71 -4.10
CA LEU A 54 -4.65 15.15 -4.13
C LEU A 54 -3.62 15.58 -3.10
N THR A 55 -3.68 15.00 -1.90
CA THR A 55 -2.71 15.30 -0.85
C THR A 55 -1.30 14.91 -1.30
N ILE A 56 -1.16 13.74 -1.91
CA ILE A 56 0.14 13.28 -2.42
C ILE A 56 0.60 14.16 -3.57
N ARG A 57 -0.30 14.49 -4.50
CA ARG A 57 0.03 15.34 -5.64
C ARG A 57 0.56 16.70 -5.22
N HIS A 58 -0.11 17.34 -4.27
CA HIS A 58 0.23 18.70 -3.84
C HIS A 58 1.43 18.73 -2.90
N GLY A 59 1.58 17.74 -2.05
CA GLY A 59 2.67 17.70 -1.08
C GLY A 59 3.95 17.04 -1.60
N ALA A 60 3.85 16.24 -2.65
CA ALA A 60 4.99 15.64 -3.31
C ALA A 60 5.02 16.07 -4.79
N THR A 61 4.68 15.17 -5.71
CA THR A 61 4.59 15.52 -7.15
C THR A 61 3.50 14.68 -7.80
N PRO A 62 3.04 15.06 -9.02
CA PRO A 62 2.12 14.20 -9.78
C PRO A 62 2.64 12.79 -10.04
N ARG A 63 3.96 12.61 -10.10
CA ARG A 63 4.59 11.29 -10.32
C ARG A 63 4.44 10.36 -9.12
N HIS A 64 4.20 10.90 -7.94
CA HIS A 64 4.02 10.12 -6.71
C HIS A 64 2.57 9.64 -6.52
N VAL A 65 1.64 10.12 -7.35
CA VAL A 65 0.22 9.78 -7.19
C VAL A 65 0.01 8.32 -7.55
N PRO A 66 -0.57 7.50 -6.64
CA PRO A 66 -0.81 6.09 -6.94
C PRO A 66 -1.83 5.92 -8.06
N ALA A 67 -1.58 4.95 -8.94
CA ALA A 67 -2.54 4.54 -9.95
C ALA A 67 -3.73 3.83 -9.29
N VAL A 68 -3.46 3.07 -8.22
CA VAL A 68 -4.48 2.30 -7.49
C VAL A 68 -4.31 2.57 -6.00
N VAL A 69 -5.43 2.81 -5.32
CA VAL A 69 -5.48 2.92 -3.85
C VAL A 69 -6.48 1.88 -3.36
N LEU A 70 -6.04 1.00 -2.46
CA LEU A 70 -6.88 -0.06 -1.90
C LEU A 70 -6.82 -0.03 -0.39
N ALA A 71 -7.95 -0.31 0.27
CA ALA A 71 -8.01 -0.46 1.71
C ALA A 71 -7.80 -1.93 2.08
N VAL A 72 -7.04 -2.17 3.15
CA VAL A 72 -6.79 -3.50 3.70
C VAL A 72 -6.94 -3.47 5.21
N ASP A 73 -7.27 -4.61 5.80
CA ASP A 73 -7.51 -4.71 7.25
C ASP A 73 -6.21 -4.74 8.04
N ASP A 74 -5.12 -5.17 7.44
CA ASP A 74 -3.84 -5.27 8.13
C ASP A 74 -2.70 -5.17 7.12
N LEU A 75 -1.52 -4.81 7.60
CA LEU A 75 -0.31 -4.74 6.81
C LEU A 75 0.74 -5.66 7.42
N PRO A 76 1.41 -6.51 6.63
CA PRO A 76 2.48 -7.34 7.16
C PRO A 76 3.67 -6.48 7.57
N ARG A 77 4.28 -6.86 8.70
CA ARG A 77 5.43 -6.14 9.23
C ARG A 77 6.47 -7.12 9.76
N THR A 78 7.72 -6.66 9.78
CA THR A 78 8.80 -7.43 10.33
C THR A 78 8.66 -7.50 11.86
N ARG A 79 9.43 -8.40 12.49
CA ARG A 79 9.42 -8.51 13.96
C ARG A 79 9.92 -7.25 14.65
N SER A 80 10.68 -6.40 13.93
CA SER A 80 11.10 -5.09 14.43
C SER A 80 10.05 -3.99 14.21
N GLY A 81 8.91 -4.31 13.61
CA GLY A 81 7.79 -3.39 13.43
C GLY A 81 7.78 -2.62 12.10
N LYS A 82 8.69 -2.90 11.20
CA LYS A 82 8.73 -2.25 9.89
C LYS A 82 7.76 -2.89 8.91
N ILE A 83 7.10 -2.06 8.10
CA ILE A 83 6.22 -2.53 7.03
C ILE A 83 7.02 -3.35 6.02
N ALA A 84 6.50 -4.53 5.67
CA ALA A 84 7.18 -5.49 4.80
C ALA A 84 6.79 -5.29 3.33
N GLU A 85 7.28 -4.21 2.71
CA GLU A 85 6.96 -3.85 1.32
C GLU A 85 7.34 -4.93 0.32
N ILE A 86 8.53 -5.50 0.47
CA ILE A 86 9.04 -6.51 -0.48
C ILE A 86 8.16 -7.75 -0.47
N ALA A 87 7.74 -8.20 0.73
CA ALA A 87 6.88 -9.37 0.85
C ALA A 87 5.54 -9.16 0.13
N VAL A 88 4.92 -7.99 0.31
CA VAL A 88 3.66 -7.65 -0.35
C VAL A 88 3.86 -7.58 -1.87
N ARG A 89 4.92 -6.96 -2.33
CA ARG A 89 5.22 -6.90 -3.76
C ARG A 89 5.32 -8.29 -4.38
N GLU A 90 5.99 -9.21 -3.70
CA GLU A 90 6.11 -10.59 -4.19
C GLU A 90 4.76 -11.27 -4.28
N ILE A 91 3.93 -11.17 -3.24
CA ILE A 91 2.60 -11.77 -3.21
C ILE A 91 1.70 -11.19 -4.32
N VAL A 92 1.71 -9.88 -4.50
CA VAL A 92 0.91 -9.22 -5.54
C VAL A 92 1.27 -9.75 -6.93
N HIS A 93 2.55 -10.05 -7.16
CA HIS A 93 3.02 -10.59 -8.44
C HIS A 93 2.89 -12.12 -8.56
N GLY A 94 2.22 -12.76 -7.61
CA GLY A 94 2.01 -14.20 -7.63
C GLY A 94 3.25 -15.02 -7.27
N ARG A 95 4.25 -14.39 -6.66
CA ARG A 95 5.48 -15.08 -6.24
C ARG A 95 5.38 -15.45 -4.77
N SER A 96 6.16 -16.45 -4.36
CA SER A 96 6.19 -16.89 -2.96
C SER A 96 7.13 -16.02 -2.14
N VAL A 97 6.86 -15.96 -0.83
CA VAL A 97 7.71 -15.26 0.13
C VAL A 97 8.49 -16.31 0.93
N ASN A 98 9.82 -16.30 0.79
CA ASN A 98 10.66 -17.35 1.35
C ASN A 98 10.93 -17.19 2.85
N ASN A 99 10.85 -16.00 3.40
CA ASN A 99 11.25 -15.72 4.77
C ASN A 99 10.09 -15.23 5.61
N GLN A 100 8.98 -15.98 5.62
CA GLN A 100 7.80 -15.61 6.37
C GLN A 100 8.02 -15.60 7.88
N SER A 101 8.98 -16.38 8.37
CA SER A 101 9.31 -16.42 9.80
C SER A 101 9.90 -15.09 10.31
N ALA A 102 10.39 -14.24 9.42
CA ALA A 102 10.85 -12.90 9.79
C ALA A 102 9.70 -11.91 10.00
N LEU A 103 8.48 -12.30 9.65
CA LEU A 103 7.30 -11.45 9.82
C LEU A 103 6.65 -11.69 11.18
N ALA A 104 6.17 -10.60 11.80
CA ALA A 104 5.41 -10.67 13.04
C ALA A 104 4.00 -11.20 12.79
N ASN A 105 3.43 -10.92 11.61
CA ASN A 105 2.07 -11.28 11.25
C ASN A 105 2.00 -11.83 9.80
N PRO A 106 2.62 -13.00 9.56
CA PRO A 106 2.67 -13.54 8.18
C PRO A 106 1.28 -13.84 7.59
N GLU A 107 0.27 -14.07 8.40
CA GLU A 107 -1.10 -14.28 7.96
C GLU A 107 -1.68 -13.08 7.20
N ALA A 108 -1.16 -11.88 7.42
CA ALA A 108 -1.60 -10.70 6.69
C ALA A 108 -1.28 -10.77 5.19
N LEU A 109 -0.31 -11.59 4.79
CA LEU A 109 0.04 -11.74 3.38
C LEU A 109 -1.14 -12.24 2.53
N ALA A 110 -2.03 -13.02 3.12
CA ALA A 110 -3.21 -13.53 2.40
C ALA A 110 -4.13 -12.42 1.90
N LEU A 111 -4.11 -11.25 2.54
CA LEU A 111 -4.93 -10.11 2.13
C LEU A 111 -4.52 -9.53 0.76
N PHE A 112 -3.34 -9.89 0.28
CA PHE A 112 -2.76 -9.33 -0.95
C PHE A 112 -2.74 -10.31 -2.11
N GLU A 113 -3.30 -11.51 -1.91
CA GLU A 113 -3.35 -12.55 -2.93
C GLU A 113 -4.53 -12.34 -3.87
N ASN A 114 -4.29 -12.48 -5.18
CA ASN A 114 -5.34 -12.53 -6.19
C ASN A 114 -6.32 -11.35 -6.13
N LEU A 115 -5.81 -10.14 -5.96
CA LEU A 115 -6.65 -8.94 -5.90
C LEU A 115 -7.16 -8.60 -7.30
N PRO A 116 -8.49 -8.62 -7.55
CA PRO A 116 -9.03 -8.32 -8.86
C PRO A 116 -8.73 -6.90 -9.32
N GLU A 117 -8.61 -5.96 -8.40
CA GLU A 117 -8.29 -4.57 -8.71
C GLU A 117 -6.89 -4.41 -9.31
N LEU A 118 -6.02 -5.40 -9.13
CA LEU A 118 -4.64 -5.38 -9.60
C LEU A 118 -4.40 -6.35 -10.78
N ALA A 119 -5.43 -7.02 -11.21
CA ALA A 119 -5.32 -7.96 -12.32
C ALA A 119 -5.03 -7.27 -13.67
#